data_0861a0b08c198c135aaac716df74754b
#
_entry.id   0861a0b08c198c135aaac716df74754b
#
_cell.length_a   1.000
_cell.length_b   1.000
_cell.length_c   1.000
_cell.angle_alpha   90.00
_cell.angle_beta   90.00
_cell.angle_gamma   90.00
#
_symmetry.space_group_name_H-M   'P 1'
#
loop_
_entity.id
_entity.type
_entity.pdbx_description
1 polymer ?
#
loop_
_entity_poly.entity_id
_entity_poly.type
_entity_poly.pdbx_seq_one_letter_code
_entity_poly.pdbx_strand_id
1 'polypeptide(L)'
;LEAAYTLNLFIDQQLEKFNLSDDDLALIGFSQGTMMSLHVGLRRAKPMRAIVGFSGKLIGEELLNNDLVSRPPIYLIHGEQDPMVPHQETINAAEVLKGYNVEVEKHISPNTPHSIAQDGLEIAIKFLSSKFS
;
A
#
# COMPACT_ATOMS: atom_id res chain seq x y z
N LEU A 1 8.85 -12.52 7.07
CA LEU A 1 7.49 -12.77 7.55
C LEU A 1 6.82 -13.86 6.72
N GLU A 2 6.19 -14.79 7.39
CA GLU A 2 5.50 -15.90 6.72
C GLU A 2 4.35 -15.40 5.84
N ALA A 3 3.59 -14.42 6.31
CA ALA A 3 2.49 -13.84 5.56
C ALA A 3 2.99 -13.15 4.28
N ALA A 4 4.13 -12.49 4.34
CA ALA A 4 4.73 -11.84 3.17
C ALA A 4 5.18 -12.88 2.14
N TYR A 5 5.77 -13.98 2.60
CA TYR A 5 6.16 -15.07 1.72
C TYR A 5 4.94 -15.65 0.99
N THR A 6 3.86 -15.89 1.74
CA THR A 6 2.62 -16.43 1.18
C THR A 6 2.02 -15.49 0.15
N LEU A 7 1.99 -14.18 0.43
CA LEU A 7 1.47 -13.19 -0.50
C LEU A 7 2.33 -13.13 -1.77
N ASN A 8 3.65 -13.13 -1.64
CA ASN A 8 4.54 -13.14 -2.80
C ASN A 8 4.31 -14.35 -3.69
N LEU A 9 4.19 -15.53 -3.09
CA LEU A 9 3.95 -16.76 -3.83
C LEU A 9 2.62 -16.70 -4.57
N PHE A 10 1.58 -16.20 -3.91
CA PHE A 10 0.26 -16.04 -4.52
C PHE A 10 0.31 -15.09 -5.72
N ILE A 11 0.98 -13.94 -5.55
CA ILE A 11 1.13 -12.97 -6.63
C ILE A 11 1.84 -13.61 -7.83
N ASP A 12 2.96 -14.27 -7.60
CA ASP A 12 3.73 -14.91 -8.66
C ASP A 12 2.89 -15.94 -9.41
N GLN A 13 2.10 -16.74 -8.69
CA GLN A 13 1.22 -17.73 -9.30
C GLN A 13 0.12 -17.08 -10.16
N GLN A 14 -0.47 -15.97 -9.69
CA GLN A 14 -1.50 -15.29 -10.45
C GLN A 14 -0.95 -14.60 -11.69
N LEU A 15 0.20 -13.97 -11.58
CA LEU A 15 0.84 -13.33 -12.74
C LEU A 15 1.18 -14.35 -13.81
N GLU A 16 1.72 -15.51 -13.41
CA GLU A 16 2.02 -16.59 -14.34
C GLU A 16 0.75 -17.13 -14.98
N LYS A 17 -0.29 -17.39 -14.18
CA LYS A 17 -1.56 -17.94 -14.65
C LYS A 17 -2.21 -17.09 -15.73
N PHE A 18 -2.15 -15.77 -15.57
CA PHE A 18 -2.79 -14.83 -16.50
C PHE A 18 -1.82 -14.22 -17.50
N ASN A 19 -0.56 -14.67 -17.51
CA ASN A 19 0.48 -14.15 -18.39
C ASN A 19 0.64 -12.64 -18.26
N LEU A 20 0.72 -12.16 -17.03
CA LEU A 20 0.86 -10.74 -16.70
C LEU A 20 2.19 -10.50 -15.97
N SER A 21 2.59 -9.23 -15.88
CA SER A 21 3.78 -8.81 -15.14
C SER A 21 3.39 -7.95 -13.94
N ASP A 22 4.36 -7.62 -13.10
CA ASP A 22 4.15 -6.71 -11.95
C ASP A 22 3.53 -5.38 -12.39
N ASP A 23 3.88 -4.90 -13.58
CA ASP A 23 3.37 -3.65 -14.13
C ASP A 23 1.85 -3.68 -14.41
N ASP A 24 1.28 -4.86 -14.46
CA ASP A 24 -0.17 -5.07 -14.66
C ASP A 24 -0.92 -5.23 -13.34
N LEU A 25 -0.24 -5.13 -12.20
CA LEU A 25 -0.78 -5.47 -10.89
C LEU A 25 -0.90 -4.24 -9.99
N ALA A 26 -2.03 -4.15 -9.29
CA ALA A 26 -2.17 -3.25 -8.16
C ALA A 26 -2.64 -4.03 -6.94
N LEU A 27 -2.21 -3.61 -5.76
CA LEU A 27 -2.69 -4.16 -4.50
C LEU A 27 -3.55 -3.13 -3.78
N ILE A 28 -4.64 -3.59 -3.21
CA ILE A 28 -5.48 -2.78 -2.34
C ILE A 28 -5.56 -3.52 -1.01
N GLY A 29 -5.15 -2.85 0.05
CA GLY A 29 -5.14 -3.46 1.38
C GLY A 29 -5.96 -2.68 2.38
N PHE A 30 -6.39 -3.37 3.42
CA PHE A 30 -7.05 -2.79 4.58
C PHE A 30 -6.38 -3.32 5.83
N SER A 31 -5.99 -2.44 6.74
CA SER A 31 -5.38 -2.80 8.04
C SER A 31 -4.14 -3.69 7.84
N GLN A 32 -4.15 -4.94 8.27
CA GLN A 32 -3.02 -5.86 8.07
C GLN A 32 -2.73 -6.08 6.59
N GLY A 33 -3.77 -6.06 5.74
CA GLY A 33 -3.59 -6.14 4.30
C GLY A 33 -2.75 -4.99 3.74
N THR A 34 -2.91 -3.79 4.29
CA THR A 34 -2.08 -2.64 3.95
C THR A 34 -0.63 -2.88 4.37
N MET A 35 -0.42 -3.36 5.58
CA MET A 35 0.92 -3.64 6.10
C MET A 35 1.65 -4.63 5.20
N MET A 36 0.98 -5.69 4.79
CA MET A 36 1.56 -6.71 3.92
C MET A 36 1.77 -6.21 2.50
N SER A 37 0.83 -5.42 1.97
CA SER A 37 0.94 -4.86 0.62
C SER A 37 2.15 -3.94 0.51
N LEU A 38 2.38 -3.10 1.51
CA LEU A 38 3.55 -2.23 1.55
C LEU A 38 4.83 -3.04 1.70
N HIS A 39 4.83 -3.99 2.63
CA HIS A 39 6.01 -4.83 2.89
C HIS A 39 6.45 -5.56 1.62
N VAL A 40 5.52 -6.21 0.94
CA VAL A 40 5.78 -6.97 -0.28
C VAL A 40 6.09 -6.05 -1.45
N GLY A 41 5.29 -5.00 -1.65
CA GLY A 41 5.43 -4.12 -2.81
C GLY A 41 6.75 -3.38 -2.89
N LEU A 42 7.30 -2.99 -1.73
CA LEU A 42 8.58 -2.29 -1.68
C LEU A 42 9.78 -3.23 -1.88
N ARG A 43 9.58 -4.53 -1.73
CA ARG A 43 10.64 -5.54 -1.77
C ARG A 43 10.66 -6.43 -3.00
N ARG A 44 9.61 -6.38 -3.82
CA ARG A 44 9.59 -7.18 -5.05
C ARG A 44 10.63 -6.67 -6.05
N ALA A 45 11.14 -7.58 -6.88
CA ALA A 45 12.18 -7.25 -7.86
C ALA A 45 11.76 -6.18 -8.86
N LYS A 46 10.46 -6.13 -9.19
CA LYS A 46 9.90 -5.14 -10.10
C LYS A 46 8.75 -4.41 -9.42
N PRO A 47 8.57 -3.10 -9.69
CA PRO A 47 7.48 -2.37 -9.07
C PRO A 47 6.14 -2.76 -9.67
N MET A 48 5.14 -2.98 -8.82
CA MET A 48 3.78 -3.12 -9.29
C MET A 48 3.23 -1.76 -9.70
N ARG A 49 2.10 -1.74 -10.40
CA ARG A 49 1.54 -0.51 -10.97
C ARG A 49 1.12 0.49 -9.91
N ALA A 50 0.54 0.02 -8.80
CA ALA A 50 0.08 0.88 -7.73
C ALA A 50 -0.22 0.08 -6.46
N ILE A 51 -0.21 0.77 -5.32
CA ILE A 51 -0.70 0.23 -4.05
C ILE A 51 -1.66 1.26 -3.44
N VAL A 52 -2.82 0.80 -3.01
CA VAL A 52 -3.73 1.60 -2.17
C VAL A 52 -3.80 0.92 -0.81
N GLY A 53 -3.50 1.65 0.25
CA GLY A 53 -3.55 1.12 1.60
C GLY A 53 -4.51 1.89 2.50
N PHE A 54 -5.52 1.19 3.00
CA PHE A 54 -6.48 1.74 3.94
C PHE A 54 -6.12 1.33 5.37
N SER A 55 -6.14 2.28 6.29
CA SER A 55 -6.17 2.03 7.74
C SER A 55 -5.04 1.14 8.26
N GLY A 56 -3.85 1.32 7.73
CA GLY A 56 -2.70 0.52 8.11
C GLY A 56 -1.51 1.33 8.61
N LYS A 57 -0.35 0.72 8.54
CA LYS A 57 0.91 1.36 8.90
C LYS A 57 2.06 0.71 8.14
N LEU A 58 3.19 1.36 8.15
CA LEU A 58 4.42 0.83 7.57
C LEU A 58 5.17 0.03 8.64
N ILE A 59 5.37 -1.26 8.39
CA ILE A 59 6.13 -2.12 9.30
C ILE A 59 7.54 -2.31 8.76
N GLY A 60 8.49 -2.50 9.68
CA GLY A 60 9.87 -2.78 9.29
C GLY A 60 10.57 -1.61 8.62
N GLU A 61 10.21 -0.37 8.94
CA GLU A 61 10.82 0.80 8.31
C GLU A 61 12.33 0.86 8.56
N GLU A 62 12.80 0.36 9.68
CA GLU A 62 14.22 0.33 10.02
C GLU A 62 15.03 -0.56 9.09
N LEU A 63 14.37 -1.45 8.35
CA LEU A 63 15.02 -2.35 7.39
C LEU A 63 15.02 -1.81 5.96
N LEU A 64 14.24 -0.75 5.69
CA LEU A 64 14.08 -0.25 4.32
C LEU A 64 15.37 0.23 3.69
N ASN A 65 16.30 0.74 4.49
CA ASN A 65 17.57 1.19 3.97
C ASN A 65 18.31 0.08 3.20
N ASN A 66 18.14 -1.16 3.63
CA ASN A 66 18.76 -2.32 2.98
C ASN A 66 17.81 -3.08 2.07
N ASP A 67 16.51 -3.06 2.39
CA ASP A 67 15.51 -3.93 1.76
C ASP A 67 14.75 -3.32 0.61
N LEU A 68 14.74 -1.99 0.47
CA LEU A 68 13.96 -1.32 -0.54
C LEU A 68 14.51 -1.63 -1.93
N VAL A 69 13.68 -2.23 -2.76
CA VAL A 69 14.04 -2.60 -4.15
C VAL A 69 13.18 -1.87 -5.16
N SER A 70 11.89 -1.76 -4.88
CA SER A 70 10.90 -1.22 -5.81
C SER A 70 10.16 -0.03 -5.23
N ARG A 71 9.77 0.91 -6.10
CA ARG A 71 9.07 2.13 -5.70
C ARG A 71 7.76 2.31 -6.46
N PRO A 72 6.76 1.44 -6.19
CA PRO A 72 5.45 1.61 -6.82
C PRO A 72 4.78 2.90 -6.32
N PRO A 73 3.92 3.55 -7.12
CA PRO A 73 3.13 4.66 -6.61
C PRO A 73 2.15 4.18 -5.54
N ILE A 74 2.01 4.93 -4.46
CA ILE A 74 1.23 4.52 -3.29
C ILE A 74 0.25 5.62 -2.89
N TYR A 75 -0.97 5.24 -2.53
CA TYR A 75 -1.93 6.13 -1.89
C TYR A 75 -2.37 5.52 -0.56
N LEU A 76 -2.18 6.25 0.54
CA LEU A 76 -2.53 5.81 1.89
C LEU A 76 -3.74 6.59 2.38
N ILE A 77 -4.75 5.88 2.86
CA ILE A 77 -6.02 6.46 3.29
C ILE A 77 -6.36 5.94 4.68
N HIS A 78 -6.81 6.83 5.57
CA HIS A 78 -7.02 6.47 6.97
C HIS A 78 -8.19 7.24 7.57
N GLY A 79 -8.95 6.59 8.44
CA GLY A 79 -10.00 7.23 9.19
C GLY A 79 -9.44 8.11 10.32
N GLU A 80 -9.89 9.35 10.41
CA GLU A 80 -9.43 10.30 11.43
C GLU A 80 -9.67 9.79 12.85
N GLN A 81 -10.75 9.04 13.06
CA GLN A 81 -11.17 8.57 14.39
C GLN A 81 -10.93 7.07 14.58
N ASP A 82 -9.96 6.51 13.86
CA ASP A 82 -9.63 5.10 13.96
C ASP A 82 -9.06 4.80 15.37
N PRO A 83 -9.75 3.96 16.19
CA PRO A 83 -9.27 3.64 17.52
C PRO A 83 -8.31 2.46 17.56
N MET A 84 -8.18 1.71 16.48
CA MET A 84 -7.36 0.51 16.42
C MET A 84 -5.98 0.80 15.88
N VAL A 85 -5.90 1.57 14.80
CA VAL A 85 -4.64 2.04 14.22
C VAL A 85 -4.73 3.57 14.11
N PRO A 86 -3.96 4.30 14.88
CA PRO A 86 -4.02 5.78 14.82
C PRO A 86 -3.69 6.29 13.42
N HIS A 87 -4.43 7.30 12.94
CA HIS A 87 -4.18 7.86 11.60
C HIS A 87 -2.79 8.47 11.47
N GLN A 88 -2.14 8.79 12.59
CA GLN A 88 -0.77 9.27 12.59
C GLN A 88 0.18 8.26 11.92
N GLU A 89 -0.15 6.97 11.97
CA GLU A 89 0.65 5.94 11.32
C GLU A 89 0.70 6.11 9.80
N THR A 90 -0.40 6.54 9.19
CA THR A 90 -0.44 6.85 7.77
C THR A 90 0.40 8.10 7.46
N ILE A 91 0.32 9.12 8.30
CA ILE A 91 1.11 10.33 8.13
C ILE A 91 2.60 10.00 8.21
N ASN A 92 2.99 9.23 9.23
CA ASN A 92 4.38 8.81 9.42
C ASN A 92 4.88 7.94 8.24
N ALA A 93 4.06 7.00 7.79
CA ALA A 93 4.41 6.14 6.66
C ALA A 93 4.68 6.96 5.41
N ALA A 94 3.82 7.94 5.13
CA ALA A 94 3.98 8.81 3.96
C ALA A 94 5.29 9.59 4.04
N GLU A 95 5.64 10.12 5.21
CA GLU A 95 6.89 10.86 5.40
C GLU A 95 8.12 9.98 5.18
N VAL A 96 8.11 8.77 5.75
CA VAL A 96 9.21 7.82 5.59
C VAL A 96 9.38 7.45 4.12
N LEU A 97 8.29 7.10 3.45
CA LEU A 97 8.34 6.69 2.05
C LEU A 97 8.80 7.83 1.13
N LYS A 98 8.37 9.06 1.38
CA LYS A 98 8.86 10.22 0.63
C LYS A 98 10.37 10.39 0.80
N GLY A 99 10.87 10.14 1.99
CA GLY A 99 12.31 10.18 2.26
C GLY A 99 13.10 9.16 1.44
N TYR A 100 12.47 8.08 1.00
CA TYR A 100 13.07 7.08 0.13
C TYR A 100 12.73 7.28 -1.35
N ASN A 101 12.20 8.44 -1.71
CA ASN A 101 11.83 8.80 -3.09
C ASN A 101 10.72 7.93 -3.66
N VAL A 102 9.81 7.47 -2.82
CA VAL A 102 8.59 6.78 -3.26
C VAL A 102 7.51 7.82 -3.51
N GLU A 103 6.83 7.70 -4.64
CA GLU A 103 5.66 8.54 -4.94
C GLU A 103 4.53 8.11 -4.00
N VAL A 104 4.22 8.91 -3.00
CA VAL A 104 3.19 8.58 -2.02
C VAL A 104 2.30 9.78 -1.73
N GLU A 105 1.00 9.55 -1.73
CA GLU A 105 0.01 10.53 -1.31
C GLU A 105 -0.81 9.95 -0.16
N LYS A 106 -1.45 10.82 0.61
CA LYS A 106 -2.26 10.40 1.74
C LYS A 106 -3.55 11.20 1.83
N HIS A 107 -4.56 10.58 2.42
CA HIS A 107 -5.83 11.23 2.72
C HIS A 107 -6.36 10.74 4.06
N ILE A 108 -6.80 11.67 4.90
CA ILE A 108 -7.43 11.35 6.19
C ILE A 108 -8.91 11.64 6.06
N SER A 109 -9.74 10.59 6.14
CA SER A 109 -11.19 10.71 6.05
C SER A 109 -11.77 11.24 7.36
N PRO A 110 -12.47 12.39 7.35
CA PRO A 110 -13.01 12.96 8.58
C PRO A 110 -14.10 12.06 9.19
N ASN A 111 -14.20 12.08 10.50
CA ASN A 111 -15.22 11.37 11.27
C ASN A 111 -15.34 9.88 10.95
N THR A 112 -14.23 9.26 10.55
CA THR A 112 -14.23 7.85 10.11
C THR A 112 -13.42 6.99 11.08
N PRO A 113 -13.99 5.88 11.56
CA PRO A 113 -13.28 4.95 12.42
C PRO A 113 -12.40 3.99 11.60
N HIS A 114 -12.20 2.76 12.10
CA HIS A 114 -11.40 1.72 11.42
C HIS A 114 -12.23 1.08 10.30
N SER A 115 -12.47 1.87 9.25
CA SER A 115 -13.30 1.45 8.11
C SER A 115 -12.95 2.31 6.89
N ILE A 116 -13.58 2.00 5.75
CA ILE A 116 -13.38 2.73 4.50
C ILE A 116 -14.58 3.65 4.28
N ALA A 117 -14.32 4.96 4.26
CA ALA A 117 -15.36 5.95 4.01
C ALA A 117 -15.53 6.17 2.50
N GLN A 118 -16.67 6.73 2.11
CA GLN A 118 -17.01 7.00 0.72
C GLN A 118 -15.96 7.90 0.03
N ASP A 119 -15.50 8.95 0.71
CA ASP A 119 -14.49 9.85 0.16
C ASP A 119 -13.18 9.10 -0.12
N GLY A 120 -12.76 8.23 0.80
CA GLY A 120 -11.56 7.41 0.62
C GLY A 120 -11.69 6.44 -0.54
N LEU A 121 -12.86 5.81 -0.68
CA LEU A 121 -13.09 4.88 -1.77
C LEU A 121 -13.04 5.60 -3.13
N GLU A 122 -13.65 6.77 -3.23
CA GLU A 122 -13.63 7.57 -4.46
C GLU A 122 -12.21 7.98 -4.86
N ILE A 123 -11.40 8.39 -3.88
CA ILE A 123 -10.00 8.72 -4.10
C ILE A 123 -9.22 7.51 -4.61
N ALA A 124 -9.44 6.34 -4.01
CA ALA A 124 -8.77 5.11 -4.42
C ALA A 124 -9.09 4.75 -5.86
N ILE A 125 -10.37 4.82 -6.25
CA ILE A 125 -10.81 4.52 -7.61
C ILE A 125 -10.17 5.48 -8.62
N LYS A 126 -10.15 6.77 -8.31
CA LYS A 126 -9.58 7.79 -9.17
C LYS A 126 -8.07 7.57 -9.34
N PHE A 127 -7.38 7.28 -8.26
CA PHE A 127 -5.94 6.99 -8.27
C PHE A 127 -5.63 5.78 -9.15
N LEU A 128 -6.31 4.67 -8.92
CA LEU A 128 -6.11 3.44 -9.69
C LEU A 128 -6.41 3.65 -11.17
N SER A 129 -7.50 4.35 -11.49
CA SER A 129 -7.86 4.66 -12.86
C SER A 129 -6.76 5.44 -13.57
N SER A 130 -6.15 6.40 -12.86
CA SER A 130 -5.07 7.20 -13.44
C SER A 130 -3.82 6.37 -13.72
N LYS A 131 -3.57 5.33 -12.92
CA LYS A 131 -2.37 4.50 -13.08
C LYS A 131 -2.50 3.45 -14.18
N PHE A 132 -3.71 3.06 -14.53
CA PHE A 132 -3.96 2.06 -15.55
C PHE A 132 -4.48 2.64 -16.88
N SER A 133 -4.56 3.96 -17.00
CA SER A 133 -5.03 4.60 -18.24
C SER A 133 -3.91 4.93 -19.20
#